data_d46fe34013f2c2b959abd121f6fa0016
#
_entry.id   d46fe34013f2c2b959abd121f6fa0016
#
_cell.length_a   1.000
_cell.length_b   1.000
_cell.length_c   1.000
_cell.angle_alpha   90.00
_cell.angle_beta   90.00
_cell.angle_gamma   90.00
#
_symmetry.space_group_name_H-M   'P 1'
#
loop_
_entity.id
_entity.type
_entity.pdbx_description
1 polymer ?
#
loop_
_entity_poly.entity_id
_entity_poly.type
_entity_poly.pdbx_seq_one_letter_code
_entity_poly.pdbx_strand_id
1 'polypeptide(L)'
;MSLQISERVRALGRQAQQDLREQFDRIDAIAEENSIRVLEAFQDHRVAEGYFAGTTGYGYDDLGRDKLDEIYAQLFGTEAALVRIQFVNGTHAIACALYGALKTGDVLVSAVGAPYDTLLGVIGAAGNGHGSLKDYGVEYRQVELKDNKPDLEGMAQAAADPRVKAVLIQRSKGYSTRASLSVAEIGEMCRVIRAANPNAAILVDNCYGEFVETLEPTHVGADLVVGSLIKNPGGGLAPTGGYIAGRRDLVEGAAQRLTVPGIGGECGST
;
A
#
# COMPACT_ATOMS: atom_id res chain seq x y z
N MET A 1 23.66 32.86 -11.35
CA MET A 1 23.29 33.60 -10.13
C MET A 1 23.60 32.74 -8.93
N SER A 2 24.47 33.17 -8.02
CA SER A 2 24.69 32.48 -6.76
C SER A 2 23.53 32.81 -5.80
N LEU A 3 22.90 31.81 -5.23
CA LEU A 3 21.87 31.98 -4.20
C LEU A 3 22.50 32.66 -2.96
N GLN A 4 22.15 33.91 -2.71
CA GLN A 4 22.60 34.63 -1.51
C GLN A 4 21.60 34.35 -0.36
N ILE A 5 21.97 33.42 0.53
CA ILE A 5 21.20 33.15 1.75
C ILE A 5 21.77 34.03 2.87
N SER A 6 20.94 34.86 3.51
CA SER A 6 21.35 35.73 4.61
C SER A 6 21.86 34.91 5.82
N GLU A 7 22.80 35.51 6.58
CA GLU A 7 23.31 34.86 7.80
C GLU A 7 22.22 34.56 8.85
N ARG A 8 21.19 35.38 8.92
CA ARG A 8 20.03 35.13 9.77
C ARG A 8 19.29 33.83 9.40
N VAL A 9 19.05 33.59 8.11
CA VAL A 9 18.39 32.36 7.62
C VAL A 9 19.28 31.14 7.86
N ARG A 10 20.61 31.27 7.63
CA ARG A 10 21.56 30.19 7.94
C ARG A 10 21.59 29.86 9.45
N ALA A 11 21.54 30.86 10.31
CA ALA A 11 21.51 30.67 11.76
C ALA A 11 20.23 29.95 12.22
N LEU A 12 19.06 30.35 11.67
CA LEU A 12 17.78 29.67 11.95
C LEU A 12 17.81 28.20 11.47
N GLY A 13 18.39 27.93 10.30
CA GLY A 13 18.53 26.56 9.81
C GLY A 13 19.41 25.70 10.72
N ARG A 14 20.56 26.21 11.18
CA ARG A 14 21.41 25.51 12.13
C ARG A 14 20.69 25.24 13.46
N GLN A 15 19.94 26.22 13.98
CA GLN A 15 19.17 26.05 15.20
C GLN A 15 18.12 24.95 15.03
N ALA A 16 17.33 24.98 13.95
CA ALA A 16 16.33 23.95 13.67
C ALA A 16 16.93 22.55 13.56
N GLN A 17 18.12 22.42 12.93
CA GLN A 17 18.82 21.13 12.88
C GLN A 17 19.25 20.63 14.27
N GLN A 18 19.67 21.52 15.18
CA GLN A 18 20.00 21.16 16.55
C GLN A 18 18.75 20.74 17.34
N ASP A 19 17.68 21.50 17.21
CA ASP A 19 16.41 21.23 17.92
C ASP A 19 15.78 19.90 17.49
N LEU A 20 16.02 19.45 16.27
CA LEU A 20 15.47 18.23 15.69
C LEU A 20 16.45 17.05 15.67
N ARG A 21 17.60 17.17 16.35
CA ARG A 21 18.67 16.16 16.26
C ARG A 21 18.19 14.76 16.63
N GLU A 22 17.46 14.63 17.73
CA GLU A 22 16.93 13.33 18.19
C GLU A 22 15.97 12.69 17.17
N GLN A 23 15.15 13.52 16.48
CA GLN A 23 14.27 13.04 15.44
C GLN A 23 15.04 12.53 14.23
N PHE A 24 16.08 13.24 13.81
CA PHE A 24 16.94 12.81 12.72
C PHE A 24 17.70 11.53 13.06
N ASP A 25 18.29 11.42 14.25
CA ASP A 25 19.01 10.22 14.69
C ASP A 25 18.07 9.00 14.70
N ARG A 26 16.80 9.15 15.10
CA ARG A 26 15.82 8.09 15.04
C ARG A 26 15.44 7.70 13.59
N ILE A 27 15.28 8.68 12.70
CA ILE A 27 14.98 8.42 11.29
C ILE A 27 16.18 7.72 10.63
N ASP A 28 17.40 8.16 10.92
CA ASP A 28 18.63 7.57 10.38
C ASP A 28 18.77 6.10 10.80
N ALA A 29 18.47 5.78 12.06
CA ALA A 29 18.49 4.39 12.56
C ALA A 29 17.47 3.50 11.85
N ILE A 30 16.23 3.99 11.62
CA ILE A 30 15.20 3.27 10.85
C ILE A 30 15.65 3.09 9.39
N ALA A 31 16.21 4.12 8.79
CA ALA A 31 16.71 4.07 7.41
C ALA A 31 17.86 3.07 7.25
N GLU A 32 18.79 3.02 8.21
CA GLU A 32 19.87 2.04 8.24
C GLU A 32 19.34 0.61 8.30
N GLU A 33 18.44 0.31 9.25
CA GLU A 33 17.86 -1.02 9.42
C GLU A 33 17.12 -1.47 8.15
N ASN A 34 16.25 -0.61 7.60
CA ASN A 34 15.51 -0.93 6.37
C ASN A 34 16.44 -1.08 5.16
N SER A 35 17.50 -0.28 5.05
CA SER A 35 18.47 -0.39 3.96
C SER A 35 19.23 -1.72 4.02
N ILE A 36 19.61 -2.16 5.21
CA ILE A 36 20.24 -3.47 5.43
C ILE A 36 19.29 -4.59 5.02
N ARG A 37 18.02 -4.56 5.47
CA ARG A 37 17.02 -5.56 5.09
C ARG A 37 16.80 -5.65 3.58
N VAL A 38 16.76 -4.50 2.89
CA VAL A 38 16.66 -4.49 1.41
C VAL A 38 17.89 -5.12 0.78
N LEU A 39 19.09 -4.78 1.22
CA LEU A 39 20.33 -5.37 0.70
C LEU A 39 20.39 -6.88 0.95
N GLU A 40 20.00 -7.33 2.15
CA GLU A 40 19.93 -8.76 2.49
C GLU A 40 18.93 -9.49 1.57
N ALA A 41 17.74 -8.93 1.32
CA ALA A 41 16.77 -9.51 0.41
C ALA A 41 17.35 -9.65 -1.02
N PHE A 42 18.06 -8.64 -1.53
CA PHE A 42 18.74 -8.73 -2.82
C PHE A 42 19.82 -9.83 -2.83
N GLN A 43 20.57 -9.98 -1.74
CA GLN A 43 21.58 -11.02 -1.61
C GLN A 43 20.97 -12.41 -1.51
N ASP A 44 19.94 -12.60 -0.70
CA ASP A 44 19.23 -13.87 -0.53
C ASP A 44 18.66 -14.38 -1.85
N HIS A 45 18.10 -13.46 -2.64
CA HIS A 45 17.59 -13.75 -3.98
C HIS A 45 18.66 -13.76 -5.07
N ARG A 46 19.95 -13.55 -4.72
CA ARG A 46 21.09 -13.60 -5.63
C ARG A 46 20.91 -12.70 -6.86
N VAL A 47 20.42 -11.49 -6.65
CA VAL A 47 20.20 -10.54 -7.75
C VAL A 47 21.51 -10.27 -8.48
N ALA A 48 21.49 -10.42 -9.80
CA ALA A 48 22.64 -10.25 -10.69
C ALA A 48 22.25 -9.38 -11.89
N GLU A 49 23.24 -8.90 -12.64
CA GLU A 49 23.05 -8.02 -13.81
C GLU A 49 22.02 -8.54 -14.81
N GLY A 50 21.95 -9.86 -15.01
CA GLY A 50 21.00 -10.48 -15.94
C GLY A 50 19.52 -10.25 -15.60
N TYR A 51 19.19 -9.95 -14.34
CA TYR A 51 17.80 -9.64 -13.92
C TYR A 51 17.33 -8.24 -14.33
N PHE A 52 18.25 -7.37 -14.76
CA PHE A 52 17.92 -6.03 -15.27
C PHE A 52 17.71 -6.02 -16.80
N ALA A 53 17.89 -7.17 -17.46
CA ALA A 53 17.58 -7.32 -18.87
C ALA A 53 16.09 -7.68 -19.02
N GLY A 54 15.31 -6.77 -19.60
CA GLY A 54 13.89 -7.03 -19.87
C GLY A 54 13.70 -8.12 -20.93
N THR A 55 12.51 -8.72 -20.95
CA THR A 55 12.07 -9.66 -21.98
C THR A 55 11.28 -8.94 -23.07
N THR A 56 11.07 -9.62 -24.20
CA THR A 56 10.28 -9.10 -25.33
C THR A 56 9.02 -9.95 -25.55
N GLY A 57 8.10 -9.46 -26.36
CA GLY A 57 6.84 -10.14 -26.67
C GLY A 57 5.88 -10.13 -25.46
N TYR A 58 5.37 -11.28 -25.07
CA TYR A 58 4.44 -11.39 -23.95
C TYR A 58 5.11 -11.24 -22.58
N GLY A 59 6.42 -11.31 -22.49
CA GLY A 59 7.16 -11.22 -21.24
C GLY A 59 6.92 -12.41 -20.29
N TYR A 60 6.65 -13.59 -20.84
CA TYR A 60 6.64 -14.83 -20.04
C TYR A 60 8.04 -15.13 -19.51
N ASP A 61 8.11 -15.67 -18.29
CA ASP A 61 9.36 -16.04 -17.63
C ASP A 61 10.37 -14.88 -17.52
N ASP A 62 9.85 -13.65 -17.30
CA ASP A 62 10.70 -12.48 -17.04
C ASP A 62 11.36 -12.62 -15.67
N LEU A 63 12.65 -12.95 -15.66
CA LEU A 63 13.39 -13.26 -14.44
C LEU A 63 13.50 -12.06 -13.49
N GLY A 64 13.62 -10.86 -14.04
CA GLY A 64 13.72 -9.63 -13.23
C GLY A 64 12.42 -9.32 -12.51
N ARG A 65 11.31 -9.38 -13.25
CA ARG A 65 9.96 -9.20 -12.70
C ARG A 65 9.66 -10.21 -11.59
N ASP A 66 9.86 -11.50 -11.87
CA ASP A 66 9.55 -12.57 -10.92
C ASP A 66 10.43 -12.46 -9.66
N LYS A 67 11.70 -12.10 -9.86
CA LYS A 67 12.61 -11.88 -8.75
C LYS A 67 12.23 -10.67 -7.89
N LEU A 68 11.75 -9.60 -8.51
CA LEU A 68 11.28 -8.42 -7.78
C LEU A 68 10.03 -8.73 -6.93
N ASP A 69 9.11 -9.56 -7.46
CA ASP A 69 7.94 -10.03 -6.69
C ASP A 69 8.39 -10.84 -5.46
N GLU A 70 9.37 -11.74 -5.59
CA GLU A 70 9.92 -12.52 -4.47
C GLU A 70 10.57 -11.61 -3.41
N ILE A 71 11.35 -10.61 -3.82
CA ILE A 71 12.00 -9.63 -2.91
C ILE A 71 10.94 -8.84 -2.14
N TYR A 72 9.90 -8.35 -2.83
CA TYR A 72 8.82 -7.63 -2.16
C TYR A 72 8.06 -8.54 -1.19
N ALA A 73 7.78 -9.78 -1.56
CA ALA A 73 7.14 -10.74 -0.67
C ALA A 73 7.97 -10.96 0.61
N GLN A 74 9.30 -11.09 0.49
CA GLN A 74 10.20 -11.21 1.64
C GLN A 74 10.19 -9.94 2.52
N LEU A 75 10.34 -8.76 1.93
CA LEU A 75 10.41 -7.48 2.65
C LEU A 75 9.14 -7.17 3.42
N PHE A 76 7.99 -7.50 2.83
CA PHE A 76 6.68 -7.29 3.46
C PHE A 76 6.20 -8.50 4.29
N GLY A 77 6.99 -9.60 4.38
CA GLY A 77 6.64 -10.79 5.14
C GLY A 77 5.37 -11.46 4.63
N THR A 78 5.20 -11.60 3.32
CA THR A 78 3.96 -12.04 2.67
C THR A 78 4.15 -13.30 1.83
N GLU A 79 3.03 -13.96 1.47
CA GLU A 79 3.02 -15.16 0.64
C GLU A 79 3.34 -14.89 -0.84
N ALA A 80 3.00 -13.69 -1.31
CA ALA A 80 3.18 -13.26 -2.69
C ALA A 80 3.23 -11.73 -2.79
N ALA A 81 3.79 -11.26 -3.90
CA ALA A 81 3.69 -9.87 -4.32
C ALA A 81 3.47 -9.77 -5.83
N LEU A 82 3.03 -8.60 -6.27
CA LEU A 82 2.84 -8.22 -7.67
C LEU A 82 3.39 -6.79 -7.82
N VAL A 83 4.59 -6.66 -8.34
CA VAL A 83 5.29 -5.37 -8.52
C VAL A 83 5.37 -5.07 -10.00
N ARG A 84 4.63 -4.06 -10.47
CA ARG A 84 4.47 -3.84 -11.92
C ARG A 84 4.54 -2.37 -12.28
N ILE A 85 5.31 -2.07 -13.32
CA ILE A 85 5.32 -0.75 -13.98
C ILE A 85 4.00 -0.49 -14.72
N GLN A 86 3.25 -1.53 -15.07
CA GLN A 86 1.96 -1.46 -15.75
C GLN A 86 0.84 -0.95 -14.84
N PHE A 87 1.01 -0.93 -13.54
CA PHE A 87 0.18 -0.09 -12.68
C PHE A 87 0.46 1.38 -13.00
N VAL A 88 -0.53 2.09 -13.51
CA VAL A 88 -0.35 3.51 -13.88
C VAL A 88 0.06 4.35 -12.66
N ASN A 89 -0.47 4.00 -11.48
CA ASN A 89 -0.22 4.66 -10.19
C ASN A 89 -0.76 3.82 -9.03
N GLY A 90 -0.63 4.31 -7.80
CA GLY A 90 -1.15 3.64 -6.61
C GLY A 90 -2.66 3.45 -6.62
N THR A 91 -3.44 4.41 -7.12
CA THR A 91 -4.90 4.27 -7.23
C THR A 91 -5.28 3.10 -8.14
N HIS A 92 -4.55 2.90 -9.24
CA HIS A 92 -4.77 1.75 -10.12
C HIS A 92 -4.43 0.43 -9.41
N ALA A 93 -3.33 0.37 -8.66
CA ALA A 93 -2.99 -0.82 -7.89
C ALA A 93 -4.08 -1.13 -6.83
N ILE A 94 -4.56 -0.12 -6.09
CA ILE A 94 -5.66 -0.29 -5.12
C ILE A 94 -6.95 -0.73 -5.83
N ALA A 95 -7.28 -0.15 -6.98
CA ALA A 95 -8.44 -0.57 -7.76
C ALA A 95 -8.36 -2.05 -8.15
N CYS A 96 -7.21 -2.50 -8.70
CA CYS A 96 -7.00 -3.91 -9.04
C CYS A 96 -7.16 -4.83 -7.81
N ALA A 97 -6.63 -4.44 -6.65
CA ALA A 97 -6.77 -5.18 -5.41
C ALA A 97 -8.24 -5.29 -4.97
N LEU A 98 -8.98 -4.18 -4.98
CA LEU A 98 -10.39 -4.16 -4.59
C LEU A 98 -11.27 -4.94 -5.57
N TYR A 99 -11.11 -4.77 -6.88
CA TYR A 99 -11.86 -5.53 -7.89
C TYR A 99 -11.47 -7.02 -7.91
N GLY A 100 -10.25 -7.36 -7.48
CA GLY A 100 -9.80 -8.74 -7.32
C GLY A 100 -10.41 -9.43 -6.11
N ALA A 101 -10.61 -8.68 -5.02
CA ALA A 101 -11.12 -9.20 -3.75
C ALA A 101 -12.65 -9.21 -3.64
N LEU A 102 -13.36 -8.33 -4.37
CA LEU A 102 -14.79 -8.07 -4.20
C LEU A 102 -15.62 -8.55 -5.39
N LYS A 103 -16.84 -8.96 -5.09
CA LYS A 103 -17.85 -9.43 -6.06
C LYS A 103 -19.19 -8.74 -5.82
N THR A 104 -20.10 -8.86 -6.77
CA THR A 104 -21.49 -8.38 -6.65
C THR A 104 -22.14 -8.93 -5.37
N GLY A 105 -22.72 -8.04 -4.58
CA GLY A 105 -23.37 -8.35 -3.29
C GLY A 105 -22.44 -8.24 -2.08
N ASP A 106 -21.14 -8.10 -2.27
CA ASP A 106 -20.17 -7.87 -1.19
C ASP A 106 -20.24 -6.44 -0.66
N VAL A 107 -19.76 -6.24 0.55
CA VAL A 107 -19.62 -4.93 1.20
C VAL A 107 -18.14 -4.61 1.40
N LEU A 108 -17.75 -3.40 0.97
CA LEU A 108 -16.48 -2.76 1.28
C LEU A 108 -16.69 -1.79 2.44
N VAL A 109 -15.86 -1.89 3.48
CA VAL A 109 -15.83 -0.94 4.60
C VAL A 109 -14.54 -0.13 4.55
N SER A 110 -14.62 1.21 4.53
CA SER A 110 -13.47 2.07 4.84
C SER A 110 -13.40 2.29 6.34
N ALA A 111 -12.27 1.96 6.94
CA ALA A 111 -12.12 1.89 8.39
C ALA A 111 -11.84 3.25 9.07
N VAL A 112 -11.36 4.25 8.32
CA VAL A 112 -10.87 5.53 8.88
C VAL A 112 -11.45 6.75 8.16
N GLY A 113 -12.77 6.76 7.99
CA GLY A 113 -13.50 7.77 7.24
C GLY A 113 -13.44 7.52 5.73
N ALA A 114 -13.81 8.54 4.97
CA ALA A 114 -13.74 8.48 3.51
C ALA A 114 -12.28 8.40 3.05
N PRO A 115 -11.94 7.52 2.09
CA PRO A 115 -10.63 7.52 1.45
C PRO A 115 -10.47 8.77 0.58
N TYR A 116 -9.26 8.98 0.04
CA TYR A 116 -8.97 10.13 -0.81
C TYR A 116 -9.84 10.14 -2.08
N ASP A 117 -9.98 11.33 -2.67
CA ASP A 117 -10.98 11.68 -3.69
C ASP A 117 -11.00 10.76 -4.93
N THR A 118 -9.83 10.46 -5.52
CA THR A 118 -9.78 9.58 -6.71
C THR A 118 -10.19 8.14 -6.38
N LEU A 119 -9.95 7.67 -5.17
CA LEU A 119 -10.40 6.35 -4.74
C LEU A 119 -11.91 6.31 -4.48
N LEU A 120 -12.50 7.42 -4.03
CA LEU A 120 -13.97 7.54 -3.96
C LEU A 120 -14.62 7.36 -5.34
N GLY A 121 -13.96 7.82 -6.41
CA GLY A 121 -14.39 7.56 -7.80
C GLY A 121 -14.35 6.07 -8.16
N VAL A 122 -13.28 5.35 -7.81
CA VAL A 122 -13.17 3.89 -8.01
C VAL A 122 -14.28 3.13 -7.28
N ILE A 123 -14.59 3.56 -6.06
CA ILE A 123 -15.65 2.98 -5.23
C ILE A 123 -17.05 3.31 -5.80
N GLY A 124 -17.23 4.49 -6.41
CA GLY A 124 -18.52 5.03 -6.82
C GLY A 124 -19.25 5.77 -5.70
N ALA A 125 -18.51 6.23 -4.67
CA ALA A 125 -19.02 7.06 -3.58
C ALA A 125 -18.98 8.56 -3.93
N ALA A 126 -18.22 8.96 -4.94
CA ALA A 126 -18.18 10.30 -5.51
C ALA A 126 -17.90 10.26 -7.01
N GLY A 127 -18.27 11.36 -7.72
CA GLY A 127 -18.08 11.48 -9.16
C GLY A 127 -19.21 10.86 -9.98
N ASN A 128 -19.12 11.01 -11.30
CA ASN A 128 -20.10 10.50 -12.29
C ASN A 128 -19.46 9.46 -13.22
N GLY A 129 -18.38 8.81 -12.79
CA GLY A 129 -17.69 7.79 -13.58
C GLY A 129 -18.54 6.52 -13.72
N HIS A 130 -18.32 5.79 -14.82
CA HIS A 130 -18.89 4.46 -15.04
C HIS A 130 -17.83 3.40 -14.71
N GLY A 131 -18.28 2.21 -14.30
CA GLY A 131 -17.38 1.10 -14.02
C GLY A 131 -16.81 1.11 -12.60
N SER A 132 -17.45 1.83 -11.66
CA SER A 132 -17.10 1.81 -10.24
C SER A 132 -17.50 0.49 -9.57
N LEU A 133 -16.95 0.20 -8.37
CA LEU A 133 -17.37 -0.96 -7.57
C LEU A 133 -18.88 -0.98 -7.33
N LYS A 134 -19.49 0.20 -7.10
CA LYS A 134 -20.94 0.34 -6.95
C LYS A 134 -21.71 -0.08 -8.20
N ASP A 135 -21.21 0.26 -9.39
CA ASP A 135 -21.83 -0.16 -10.66
C ASP A 135 -21.79 -1.68 -10.84
N TYR A 136 -20.80 -2.35 -10.25
CA TYR A 136 -20.70 -3.82 -10.21
C TYR A 136 -21.40 -4.44 -9.00
N GLY A 137 -22.22 -3.67 -8.28
CA GLY A 137 -23.06 -4.17 -7.19
C GLY A 137 -22.36 -4.40 -5.87
N VAL A 138 -21.22 -3.75 -5.63
CA VAL A 138 -20.55 -3.72 -4.33
C VAL A 138 -21.13 -2.59 -3.48
N GLU A 139 -21.55 -2.88 -2.26
CA GLU A 139 -21.99 -1.88 -1.29
C GLU A 139 -20.78 -1.24 -0.62
N TYR A 140 -20.83 0.07 -0.39
CA TYR A 140 -19.79 0.81 0.33
C TYR A 140 -20.31 1.36 1.64
N ARG A 141 -19.52 1.21 2.69
CA ARG A 141 -19.73 1.81 4.00
C ARG A 141 -18.41 2.42 4.51
N GLN A 142 -18.51 3.37 5.43
CA GLN A 142 -17.34 3.92 6.12
C GLN A 142 -17.60 4.03 7.62
N VAL A 143 -16.53 3.91 8.40
CA VAL A 143 -16.51 4.14 9.84
C VAL A 143 -15.93 5.52 10.08
N GLU A 144 -16.71 6.41 10.66
CA GLU A 144 -16.26 7.77 10.96
C GLU A 144 -15.23 7.77 12.09
N LEU A 145 -14.38 8.80 12.10
CA LEU A 145 -13.43 9.00 13.19
C LEU A 145 -14.15 9.50 14.43
N LYS A 146 -13.74 9.05 15.61
CA LYS A 146 -14.14 9.62 16.92
C LYS A 146 -12.99 10.49 17.45
N ASP A 147 -13.25 11.76 17.72
CA ASP A 147 -12.24 12.72 18.19
C ASP A 147 -10.97 12.72 17.32
N ASN A 148 -11.15 12.65 16.01
CA ASN A 148 -10.08 12.60 15.00
C ASN A 148 -9.16 11.35 15.10
N LYS A 149 -9.64 10.28 15.75
CA LYS A 149 -8.95 8.99 15.91
C LYS A 149 -9.77 7.84 15.35
N PRO A 150 -9.13 6.70 15.00
CA PRO A 150 -9.82 5.49 14.58
C PRO A 150 -10.84 5.00 15.62
N ASP A 151 -12.09 4.74 15.19
CA ASP A 151 -13.14 4.17 16.03
C ASP A 151 -13.11 2.64 15.99
N LEU A 152 -12.36 2.02 16.89
CA LEU A 152 -12.20 0.55 16.96
C LEU A 152 -13.53 -0.17 17.19
N GLU A 153 -14.44 0.39 17.97
CA GLU A 153 -15.76 -0.19 18.23
C GLU A 153 -16.62 -0.15 16.98
N GLY A 154 -16.66 1.03 16.31
CA GLY A 154 -17.36 1.19 15.03
C GLY A 154 -16.84 0.27 13.95
N MET A 155 -15.51 0.03 13.89
CA MET A 155 -14.91 -0.92 12.98
C MET A 155 -15.37 -2.36 13.24
N ALA A 156 -15.37 -2.79 14.51
CA ALA A 156 -15.84 -4.12 14.87
C ALA A 156 -17.33 -4.31 14.51
N GLN A 157 -18.16 -3.31 14.79
CA GLN A 157 -19.59 -3.34 14.44
C GLN A 157 -19.81 -3.38 12.92
N ALA A 158 -19.10 -2.56 12.15
CA ALA A 158 -19.23 -2.53 10.70
C ALA A 158 -18.73 -3.83 10.05
N ALA A 159 -17.64 -4.41 10.55
CA ALA A 159 -17.06 -5.65 10.05
C ALA A 159 -17.91 -6.90 10.35
N ALA A 160 -18.75 -6.86 11.38
CA ALA A 160 -19.56 -8.02 11.81
C ALA A 160 -20.60 -8.49 10.78
N ASP A 161 -20.99 -7.65 9.81
CA ASP A 161 -21.86 -8.08 8.70
C ASP A 161 -21.13 -9.13 7.83
N PRO A 162 -21.67 -10.36 7.66
CA PRO A 162 -21.00 -11.40 6.89
C PRO A 162 -20.82 -11.08 5.40
N ARG A 163 -21.52 -10.07 4.88
CA ARG A 163 -21.32 -9.54 3.52
C ARG A 163 -20.07 -8.69 3.40
N VAL A 164 -19.49 -8.22 4.51
CA VAL A 164 -18.21 -7.50 4.48
C VAL A 164 -17.11 -8.48 4.09
N LYS A 165 -16.57 -8.29 2.89
CA LYS A 165 -15.49 -9.12 2.34
C LYS A 165 -14.16 -8.39 2.31
N ALA A 166 -14.20 -7.05 2.36
CA ALA A 166 -12.98 -6.26 2.44
C ALA A 166 -13.15 -5.08 3.41
N VAL A 167 -12.10 -4.82 4.18
CA VAL A 167 -11.96 -3.62 4.99
C VAL A 167 -10.71 -2.88 4.52
N LEU A 168 -10.89 -1.64 4.11
CA LEU A 168 -9.82 -0.77 3.62
C LEU A 168 -9.34 0.16 4.73
N ILE A 169 -8.05 0.15 5.00
CA ILE A 169 -7.36 1.06 5.92
C ILE A 169 -6.44 1.96 5.10
N GLN A 170 -6.71 3.26 5.04
CA GLN A 170 -5.78 4.23 4.46
C GLN A 170 -4.78 4.67 5.54
N ARG A 171 -3.50 4.28 5.42
CA ARG A 171 -2.45 4.57 6.41
C ARG A 171 -2.14 6.06 6.49
N SER A 172 -1.93 6.70 5.35
CA SER A 172 -1.66 8.14 5.29
C SER A 172 -2.89 8.95 5.69
N LYS A 173 -2.66 10.14 6.22
CA LYS A 173 -3.76 11.07 6.55
C LYS A 173 -4.49 11.60 5.30
N GLY A 174 -3.87 11.52 4.13
CA GLY A 174 -4.38 12.17 2.92
C GLY A 174 -4.56 13.68 3.16
N TYR A 175 -5.72 14.19 2.82
CA TYR A 175 -6.11 15.60 3.04
C TYR A 175 -6.83 15.84 4.39
N SER A 176 -6.99 14.79 5.21
CA SER A 176 -7.65 14.91 6.51
C SER A 176 -6.75 15.54 7.57
N THR A 177 -7.35 15.94 8.69
CA THR A 177 -6.63 16.54 9.84
C THR A 177 -6.11 15.50 10.83
N ARG A 178 -6.51 14.21 10.70
CA ARG A 178 -6.00 13.14 11.57
C ARG A 178 -4.50 12.92 11.36
N ALA A 179 -3.85 12.30 12.32
CA ALA A 179 -2.48 11.80 12.12
C ALA A 179 -2.45 10.64 11.12
N SER A 180 -1.30 10.40 10.48
CA SER A 180 -1.04 9.14 9.78
C SER A 180 -0.97 8.00 10.80
N LEU A 181 -1.35 6.79 10.38
CA LEU A 181 -1.40 5.63 11.26
C LEU A 181 -0.02 4.98 11.37
N SER A 182 0.38 4.66 12.60
CA SER A 182 1.52 3.78 12.86
C SER A 182 1.16 2.32 12.55
N VAL A 183 2.18 1.49 12.37
CA VAL A 183 1.99 0.04 12.19
C VAL A 183 1.33 -0.57 13.43
N ALA A 184 1.66 -0.08 14.63
CA ALA A 184 1.03 -0.54 15.88
C ALA A 184 -0.48 -0.25 15.91
N GLU A 185 -0.92 0.97 15.55
CA GLU A 185 -2.35 1.31 15.46
C GLU A 185 -3.07 0.45 14.41
N ILE A 186 -2.44 0.20 13.26
CA ILE A 186 -2.99 -0.72 12.24
C ILE A 186 -3.14 -2.13 12.81
N GLY A 187 -2.19 -2.60 13.61
CA GLY A 187 -2.26 -3.90 14.28
C GLY A 187 -3.46 -4.02 15.22
N GLU A 188 -3.76 -2.97 15.98
CA GLU A 188 -4.97 -2.93 16.83
C GLU A 188 -6.25 -2.98 16.00
N MET A 189 -6.29 -2.23 14.89
CA MET A 189 -7.42 -2.25 13.96
C MET A 189 -7.59 -3.65 13.34
N CYS A 190 -6.52 -4.26 12.86
CA CYS A 190 -6.54 -5.63 12.33
C CYS A 190 -7.10 -6.61 13.36
N ARG A 191 -6.69 -6.53 14.60
CA ARG A 191 -7.13 -7.41 15.68
C ARG A 191 -8.64 -7.31 15.91
N VAL A 192 -9.20 -6.11 16.00
CA VAL A 192 -10.64 -5.93 16.25
C VAL A 192 -11.48 -6.33 15.04
N ILE A 193 -11.05 -6.00 13.82
CA ILE A 193 -11.71 -6.41 12.58
C ILE A 193 -11.72 -7.93 12.46
N ARG A 194 -10.57 -8.58 12.66
CA ARG A 194 -10.41 -10.04 12.57
C ARG A 194 -11.25 -10.79 13.61
N ALA A 195 -11.35 -10.26 14.83
CA ALA A 195 -12.20 -10.81 15.88
C ALA A 195 -13.69 -10.72 15.53
N ALA A 196 -14.13 -9.65 14.86
CA ALA A 196 -15.52 -9.47 14.42
C ALA A 196 -15.86 -10.25 13.15
N ASN A 197 -14.93 -10.38 12.21
CA ASN A 197 -15.11 -11.08 10.94
C ASN A 197 -13.79 -11.72 10.48
N PRO A 198 -13.56 -12.99 10.79
CA PRO A 198 -12.34 -13.69 10.40
C PRO A 198 -12.19 -13.87 8.88
N ASN A 199 -13.26 -13.71 8.11
CA ASN A 199 -13.28 -13.94 6.67
C ASN A 199 -13.11 -12.65 5.83
N ALA A 200 -13.18 -11.48 6.45
CA ALA A 200 -12.95 -10.22 5.74
C ALA A 200 -11.45 -10.04 5.45
N ALA A 201 -11.12 -9.69 4.21
CA ALA A 201 -9.78 -9.29 3.82
C ALA A 201 -9.48 -7.87 4.34
N ILE A 202 -8.36 -7.69 5.01
CA ILE A 202 -7.90 -6.39 5.51
C ILE A 202 -6.85 -5.85 4.54
N LEU A 203 -7.22 -4.82 3.77
CA LEU A 203 -6.38 -4.16 2.79
C LEU A 203 -5.86 -2.83 3.35
N VAL A 204 -4.56 -2.59 3.25
CA VAL A 204 -3.96 -1.33 3.67
C VAL A 204 -3.42 -0.58 2.45
N ASP A 205 -3.95 0.62 2.19
CA ASP A 205 -3.26 1.60 1.36
C ASP A 205 -2.05 2.12 2.14
N ASN A 206 -0.88 1.60 1.79
CA ASN A 206 0.37 1.85 2.50
C ASN A 206 1.15 3.04 1.94
N CYS A 207 0.59 3.75 0.96
CA CYS A 207 1.24 4.91 0.34
C CYS A 207 1.78 5.90 1.37
N TYR A 208 3.04 6.29 1.22
CA TYR A 208 3.85 7.13 2.11
C TYR A 208 4.23 6.47 3.45
N GLY A 209 3.84 5.21 3.68
CA GLY A 209 4.17 4.49 4.91
C GLY A 209 5.31 3.49 4.76
N GLU A 210 5.64 3.12 3.53
CA GLU A 210 6.66 2.12 3.24
C GLU A 210 8.02 2.54 3.81
N PHE A 211 8.64 1.65 4.57
CA PHE A 211 9.95 1.84 5.19
C PHE A 211 10.08 3.02 6.17
N VAL A 212 8.94 3.60 6.60
CA VAL A 212 8.88 4.67 7.62
C VAL A 212 9.04 4.11 9.04
N GLU A 213 8.69 2.85 9.21
CA GLU A 213 8.92 2.04 10.42
C GLU A 213 9.69 0.77 10.04
N THR A 214 10.16 0.01 11.01
CA THR A 214 10.90 -1.24 10.78
C THR A 214 9.99 -2.43 10.48
N LEU A 215 8.69 -2.29 10.74
CA LEU A 215 7.64 -3.25 10.39
C LEU A 215 6.67 -2.63 9.38
N GLU A 216 6.04 -3.50 8.59
CA GLU A 216 4.99 -3.13 7.66
C GLU A 216 3.62 -3.67 8.14
N PRO A 217 2.49 -3.15 7.64
CA PRO A 217 1.16 -3.54 8.11
C PRO A 217 0.86 -5.05 8.02
N THR A 218 1.47 -5.75 7.08
CA THR A 218 1.35 -7.21 6.93
C THR A 218 1.93 -7.99 8.10
N HIS A 219 2.97 -7.46 8.75
CA HIS A 219 3.56 -8.09 9.94
C HIS A 219 2.63 -8.04 11.17
N VAL A 220 1.60 -7.20 11.14
CA VAL A 220 0.67 -6.98 12.26
C VAL A 220 -0.78 -7.39 11.94
N GLY A 221 -1.00 -8.12 10.82
CA GLY A 221 -2.27 -8.76 10.53
C GLY A 221 -3.07 -8.22 9.35
N ALA A 222 -2.53 -7.28 8.57
CA ALA A 222 -3.10 -6.95 7.27
C ALA A 222 -2.92 -8.12 6.30
N ASP A 223 -3.97 -8.42 5.51
CA ASP A 223 -3.92 -9.47 4.50
C ASP A 223 -3.26 -9.01 3.20
N LEU A 224 -3.33 -7.70 2.93
CA LEU A 224 -2.81 -7.10 1.72
C LEU A 224 -2.33 -5.67 1.98
N VAL A 225 -1.17 -5.34 1.48
CA VAL A 225 -0.69 -3.95 1.36
C VAL A 225 -0.58 -3.56 -0.09
N VAL A 226 -0.93 -2.32 -0.39
CA VAL A 226 -0.92 -1.78 -1.74
C VAL A 226 -0.26 -0.41 -1.72
N GLY A 227 0.55 -0.12 -2.72
CA GLY A 227 1.19 1.18 -2.79
C GLY A 227 1.67 1.56 -4.19
N SER A 228 2.37 2.67 -4.27
CA SER A 228 2.86 3.25 -5.51
C SER A 228 4.37 3.28 -5.56
N LEU A 229 4.94 2.87 -6.69
CA LEU A 229 6.40 2.95 -6.90
C LEU A 229 6.90 4.39 -7.09
N ILE A 230 6.03 5.33 -7.45
CA ILE A 230 6.43 6.76 -7.57
C ILE A 230 6.60 7.46 -6.21
N LYS A 231 6.35 6.74 -5.11
CA LYS A 231 6.48 7.22 -3.73
C LYS A 231 7.70 6.58 -3.05
N ASN A 232 7.61 6.24 -1.77
CA ASN A 232 8.74 5.75 -0.98
C ASN A 232 9.51 4.58 -1.63
N PRO A 233 8.84 3.50 -2.13
CA PRO A 233 9.57 2.35 -2.64
C PRO A 233 10.45 2.65 -3.86
N GLY A 234 10.02 3.56 -4.71
CA GLY A 234 10.76 3.94 -5.91
C GLY A 234 11.82 5.01 -5.71
N GLY A 235 11.95 5.56 -4.49
CA GLY A 235 13.01 6.51 -4.13
C GLY A 235 13.09 7.76 -5.00
N GLY A 236 11.98 8.16 -5.65
CA GLY A 236 11.94 9.27 -6.60
C GLY A 236 12.52 8.93 -7.98
N LEU A 237 12.89 7.68 -8.24
CA LEU A 237 13.46 7.23 -9.52
C LEU A 237 12.42 6.55 -10.41
N ALA A 238 11.46 5.82 -9.84
CA ALA A 238 10.45 5.14 -10.61
C ALA A 238 9.44 6.14 -11.23
N PRO A 239 9.28 6.16 -12.56
CA PRO A 239 8.40 7.12 -13.24
C PRO A 239 6.92 6.73 -13.17
N THR A 240 6.62 5.47 -12.86
CA THR A 240 5.29 4.87 -12.82
C THR A 240 5.32 3.60 -11.98
N GLY A 241 4.19 2.95 -11.86
CA GLY A 241 4.09 1.63 -11.26
C GLY A 241 3.48 1.63 -9.87
N GLY A 242 3.21 0.41 -9.42
CA GLY A 242 2.66 0.11 -8.11
C GLY A 242 3.03 -1.29 -7.67
N TYR A 243 2.69 -1.60 -6.44
CA TYR A 243 2.87 -2.93 -5.89
C TYR A 243 1.65 -3.36 -5.08
N ILE A 244 1.46 -4.65 -4.99
CA ILE A 244 0.49 -5.32 -4.12
C ILE A 244 1.26 -6.48 -3.48
N ALA A 245 1.23 -6.61 -2.15
CA ALA A 245 1.87 -7.69 -1.44
C ALA A 245 0.96 -8.21 -0.32
N GLY A 246 0.85 -9.54 -0.16
CA GLY A 246 -0.05 -10.12 0.82
C GLY A 246 -0.33 -11.60 0.60
N ARG A 247 -1.55 -12.01 0.97
CA ARG A 247 -2.06 -13.35 0.72
C ARG A 247 -2.09 -13.64 -0.77
N ARG A 248 -1.66 -14.83 -1.13
CA ARG A 248 -1.54 -15.28 -2.53
C ARG A 248 -2.85 -15.17 -3.31
N ASP A 249 -3.96 -15.61 -2.73
CA ASP A 249 -5.27 -15.56 -3.37
C ASP A 249 -5.73 -14.13 -3.74
N LEU A 250 -5.40 -13.15 -2.88
CA LEU A 250 -5.72 -11.75 -3.11
C LEU A 250 -4.79 -11.11 -4.16
N VAL A 251 -3.51 -11.46 -4.12
CA VAL A 251 -2.51 -11.01 -5.11
C VAL A 251 -2.85 -11.55 -6.50
N GLU A 252 -3.19 -12.84 -6.61
CA GLU A 252 -3.64 -13.46 -7.86
C GLU A 252 -4.93 -12.83 -8.37
N GLY A 253 -5.91 -12.56 -7.48
CA GLY A 253 -7.13 -11.84 -7.84
C GLY A 253 -6.85 -10.47 -8.41
N ALA A 254 -5.92 -9.72 -7.85
CA ALA A 254 -5.49 -8.42 -8.35
C ALA A 254 -4.77 -8.51 -9.70
N ALA A 255 -3.92 -9.52 -9.89
CA ALA A 255 -3.23 -9.76 -11.15
C ALA A 255 -4.21 -10.03 -12.31
N GLN A 256 -5.32 -10.76 -12.04
CA GLN A 256 -6.40 -10.99 -13.01
C GLN A 256 -7.15 -9.68 -13.40
N ARG A 257 -7.00 -8.62 -12.60
CA ARG A 257 -7.60 -7.30 -12.90
C ARG A 257 -6.62 -6.35 -13.56
N LEU A 258 -5.33 -6.49 -13.27
CA LEU A 258 -4.28 -5.74 -13.94
C LEU A 258 -4.18 -6.16 -15.43
N THR A 259 -4.26 -7.44 -15.68
CA THR A 259 -4.29 -8.04 -17.01
C THR A 259 -5.72 -8.50 -17.35
N VAL A 260 -5.92 -9.78 -17.52
CA VAL A 260 -7.24 -10.38 -17.72
C VAL A 260 -7.29 -11.77 -17.04
N PRO A 261 -8.50 -12.29 -16.72
CA PRO A 261 -8.66 -13.67 -16.29
C PRO A 261 -8.02 -14.65 -17.29
N GLY A 262 -7.17 -15.52 -16.80
CA GLY A 262 -6.43 -16.50 -17.59
C GLY A 262 -5.00 -16.09 -17.97
N ILE A 263 -4.61 -14.82 -17.75
CA ILE A 263 -3.22 -14.35 -17.87
C ILE A 263 -2.62 -14.11 -16.49
N GLY A 264 -3.31 -13.32 -15.64
CA GLY A 264 -2.82 -13.04 -14.29
C GLY A 264 -1.48 -12.30 -14.27
N GLY A 265 -0.56 -12.74 -13.41
CA GLY A 265 0.75 -12.12 -13.20
C GLY A 265 1.88 -12.60 -14.13
N GLU A 266 1.61 -13.52 -15.08
CA GLU A 266 2.65 -14.19 -15.86
C GLU A 266 3.13 -13.39 -17.08
N CYS A 267 2.45 -12.32 -17.45
CA CYS A 267 2.77 -11.49 -18.61
C CYS A 267 3.30 -10.12 -18.21
N GLY A 268 4.00 -9.51 -19.15
CA GLY A 268 4.54 -8.17 -19.05
C GLY A 268 6.02 -8.16 -18.66
N SER A 269 6.85 -7.61 -19.54
CA SER A 269 8.26 -7.36 -19.24
C SER A 269 8.43 -6.08 -18.42
N THR A 270 9.50 -6.00 -17.67
CA THR A 270 9.95 -4.79 -16.98
C THR A 270 10.93 -3.99 -17.81
#